data_3b19bfd236480adbf54e21f2cde78d97
#
_entry.id   3b19bfd236480adbf54e21f2cde78d97
#
_cell.length_a   1.000
_cell.length_b   1.000
_cell.length_c   1.000
_cell.angle_alpha   90.00
_cell.angle_beta   90.00
_cell.angle_gamma   90.00
#
_symmetry.space_group_name_H-M   'P 1'
#
loop_
_entity.id
_entity.type
_entity.pdbx_description
1 polymer ?
#
loop_
_entity_poly.entity_id
_entity_poly.type
_entity_poly.pdbx_seq_one_letter_code
_entity_poly.pdbx_strand_id
1 'polypeptide(L)'
;NNVNGGSEKKIHPKNAFYYYNKNLIQHYDVDVFIHSWSTDFKEQLNDLYKPKDFIIEPQREFNQITLNNFGYHEINDLRKHEPYFEAYKDLSDNEAFEKFETLLWRSYSRWYSTKMSINLKKEYELSNNIEYDFVISSRLDIALLKKIKFEKLDKSKFYASFKHGRTDFDKALFDLIFFSNSKIINEFSEIFDRFHKYSFRPTWAAKEHLEFLNLKVNEILKYEKDYKLLRWNQNYLLSD
;
A
#
# COMPACT_ATOMS: atom_id res chain seq x y z
N ASN A 1 -14.38 3.75 22.36
CA ASN A 1 -13.03 4.27 22.12
C ASN A 1 -12.74 4.09 20.64
N ASN A 2 -12.94 5.17 19.85
CA ASN A 2 -12.73 5.16 18.39
C ASN A 2 -11.23 5.17 18.10
N VAL A 3 -10.67 4.03 17.77
CA VAL A 3 -9.31 3.88 17.21
C VAL A 3 -9.27 4.34 15.73
N ASN A 4 -10.29 5.01 15.28
CA ASN A 4 -10.35 5.62 13.96
C ASN A 4 -9.65 6.97 13.96
N GLY A 5 -8.31 6.97 13.96
CA GLY A 5 -7.48 8.15 13.67
C GLY A 5 -7.53 8.60 12.21
N GLY A 6 -8.64 8.39 11.53
CA GLY A 6 -8.96 8.93 10.21
C GLY A 6 -10.27 9.69 10.34
N SER A 7 -10.30 10.92 9.85
CA SER A 7 -11.49 11.74 9.79
C SER A 7 -12.73 10.94 9.39
N GLU A 8 -13.88 11.24 9.98
CA GLU A 8 -15.19 10.58 9.74
C GLU A 8 -15.66 10.59 8.26
N LYS A 9 -14.95 11.26 7.38
CA LYS A 9 -15.26 11.33 5.95
C LYS A 9 -14.34 10.40 5.15
N LYS A 10 -14.82 9.21 4.85
CA LYS A 10 -14.16 8.28 3.91
C LYS A 10 -14.18 8.87 2.50
N ILE A 11 -13.06 8.73 1.76
CA ILE A 11 -13.01 9.13 0.35
C ILE A 11 -13.91 8.20 -0.44
N HIS A 12 -14.84 8.76 -1.21
CA HIS A 12 -15.75 7.98 -2.03
C HIS A 12 -14.98 7.24 -3.12
N PRO A 13 -15.20 5.92 -3.33
CA PRO A 13 -14.46 5.11 -4.31
C PRO A 13 -14.48 5.65 -5.74
N LYS A 14 -15.54 6.36 -6.13
CA LYS A 14 -15.66 6.99 -7.45
C LYS A 14 -14.50 7.91 -7.80
N ASN A 15 -13.94 8.62 -6.82
CA ASN A 15 -12.87 9.59 -7.07
C ASN A 15 -11.60 8.90 -7.59
N ALA A 16 -11.16 7.82 -6.94
CA ALA A 16 -10.01 7.06 -7.41
C ALA A 16 -10.33 6.29 -8.68
N PHE A 17 -11.52 5.68 -8.76
CA PHE A 17 -11.95 4.94 -9.94
C PHE A 17 -11.92 5.79 -11.21
N TYR A 18 -12.34 7.05 -11.16
CA TYR A 18 -12.27 7.95 -12.30
C TYR A 18 -10.86 8.01 -12.91
N TYR A 19 -9.84 8.18 -12.07
CA TYR A 19 -8.45 8.28 -12.53
C TYR A 19 -7.88 6.95 -13.00
N TYR A 20 -8.22 5.84 -12.34
CA TYR A 20 -7.83 4.50 -12.81
C TYR A 20 -8.50 4.16 -14.13
N ASN A 21 -9.79 4.44 -14.26
CA ASN A 21 -10.52 4.19 -15.50
C ASN A 21 -9.92 5.00 -16.64
N LYS A 22 -9.73 6.31 -16.46
CA LYS A 22 -9.20 7.22 -17.48
C LYS A 22 -7.76 6.89 -17.91
N ASN A 23 -6.89 6.50 -17.01
CA ASN A 23 -5.45 6.39 -17.28
C ASN A 23 -4.92 4.94 -17.32
N LEU A 24 -5.76 3.96 -17.02
CA LEU A 24 -5.38 2.54 -17.00
C LEU A 24 -6.46 1.65 -17.64
N ILE A 25 -7.64 1.52 -17.03
CA ILE A 25 -8.63 0.49 -17.36
C ILE A 25 -9.14 0.61 -18.81
N GLN A 26 -9.38 1.82 -19.30
CA GLN A 26 -9.85 2.05 -20.69
C GLN A 26 -8.80 1.71 -21.76
N HIS A 27 -7.55 1.47 -21.39
CA HIS A 27 -6.45 1.36 -22.34
C HIS A 27 -5.85 -0.04 -22.43
N TYR A 28 -6.20 -0.90 -21.50
CA TYR A 28 -5.63 -2.25 -21.38
C TYR A 28 -6.73 -3.24 -21.01
N ASP A 29 -6.49 -4.50 -21.29
CA ASP A 29 -7.29 -5.58 -20.74
C ASP A 29 -6.88 -5.77 -19.27
N VAL A 30 -7.75 -5.36 -18.36
CA VAL A 30 -7.44 -5.26 -16.93
C VAL A 30 -8.42 -6.07 -16.10
N ASP A 31 -7.89 -7.05 -15.39
CA ASP A 31 -8.60 -7.72 -14.33
C ASP A 31 -8.30 -7.07 -12.98
N VAL A 32 -9.30 -6.92 -12.14
CA VAL A 32 -9.20 -6.25 -10.84
C VAL A 32 -9.45 -7.25 -9.72
N PHE A 33 -8.60 -7.21 -8.69
CA PHE A 33 -8.71 -8.00 -7.46
C PHE A 33 -8.67 -7.06 -6.26
N ILE A 34 -9.64 -7.15 -5.37
CA ILE A 34 -9.81 -6.17 -4.29
C ILE A 34 -9.75 -6.86 -2.93
N HIS A 35 -8.90 -6.32 -2.05
CA HIS A 35 -9.07 -6.46 -0.61
C HIS A 35 -9.33 -5.09 0.00
N SER A 36 -10.37 -4.96 0.83
CA SER A 36 -10.73 -3.70 1.47
C SER A 36 -11.35 -3.90 2.85
N TRP A 37 -11.02 -2.98 3.76
CA TRP A 37 -11.66 -2.85 5.06
C TRP A 37 -12.93 -1.99 5.03
N SER A 38 -13.28 -1.44 3.88
CA SER A 38 -14.40 -0.50 3.72
C SER A 38 -15.71 -1.21 3.40
N THR A 39 -16.28 -1.89 4.38
CA THR A 39 -17.53 -2.67 4.25
C THR A 39 -18.69 -1.81 3.76
N ASP A 40 -18.74 -0.52 4.13
CA ASP A 40 -19.78 0.43 3.72
C ASP A 40 -19.77 0.71 2.20
N PHE A 41 -18.67 0.42 1.52
CA PHE A 41 -18.50 0.66 0.09
C PHE A 41 -18.48 -0.63 -0.74
N LYS A 42 -18.89 -1.77 -0.17
CA LYS A 42 -18.81 -3.07 -0.84
C LYS A 42 -19.50 -3.09 -2.21
N GLU A 43 -20.75 -2.67 -2.26
CA GLU A 43 -21.53 -2.65 -3.50
C GLU A 43 -20.94 -1.67 -4.52
N GLN A 44 -20.58 -0.47 -4.08
CA GLN A 44 -19.98 0.54 -4.95
C GLN A 44 -18.64 0.10 -5.53
N LEU A 45 -17.79 -0.57 -4.75
CA LEU A 45 -16.52 -1.10 -5.22
C LEU A 45 -16.76 -2.21 -6.27
N ASN A 46 -17.73 -3.08 -6.03
CA ASN A 46 -18.10 -4.12 -6.98
C ASN A 46 -18.64 -3.51 -8.29
N ASP A 47 -19.54 -2.56 -8.21
CA ASP A 47 -20.18 -1.95 -9.41
C ASP A 47 -19.18 -1.14 -10.24
N LEU A 48 -18.29 -0.40 -9.60
CA LEU A 48 -17.30 0.45 -10.26
C LEU A 48 -16.19 -0.36 -10.92
N TYR A 49 -15.55 -1.24 -10.15
CA TYR A 49 -14.35 -1.95 -10.60
C TYR A 49 -14.63 -3.29 -11.26
N LYS A 50 -15.83 -3.87 -11.06
CA LYS A 50 -16.24 -5.20 -11.56
C LYS A 50 -15.13 -6.24 -11.36
N PRO A 51 -14.64 -6.40 -10.11
CA PRO A 51 -13.49 -7.24 -9.84
C PRO A 51 -13.76 -8.71 -10.21
N LYS A 52 -12.73 -9.41 -10.65
CA LYS A 52 -12.78 -10.88 -10.87
C LYS A 52 -13.00 -11.62 -9.56
N ASP A 53 -12.38 -11.09 -8.49
CA ASP A 53 -12.60 -11.58 -7.13
C ASP A 53 -12.31 -10.49 -6.10
N PHE A 54 -12.94 -10.58 -4.91
CA PHE A 54 -12.76 -9.58 -3.87
C PHE A 54 -13.05 -10.10 -2.46
N ILE A 55 -12.30 -9.58 -1.50
CA ILE A 55 -12.53 -9.73 -0.06
C ILE A 55 -12.77 -8.33 0.52
N ILE A 56 -13.97 -8.11 1.06
CA ILE A 56 -14.31 -6.89 1.78
C ILE A 56 -14.79 -7.30 3.16
N GLU A 57 -14.00 -7.00 4.17
CA GLU A 57 -14.20 -7.47 5.54
C GLU A 57 -14.01 -6.32 6.55
N PRO A 58 -14.53 -6.45 7.78
CA PRO A 58 -14.22 -5.52 8.85
C PRO A 58 -12.72 -5.49 9.15
N GLN A 59 -12.23 -4.33 9.58
CA GLN A 59 -10.83 -4.17 9.94
C GLN A 59 -10.43 -5.19 11.02
N ARG A 60 -9.38 -5.95 10.75
CA ARG A 60 -8.80 -6.90 11.72
C ARG A 60 -7.93 -6.20 12.74
N GLU A 61 -7.88 -6.76 13.92
CA GLU A 61 -6.92 -6.40 14.95
C GLU A 61 -5.64 -7.23 14.76
N PHE A 62 -4.49 -6.55 14.86
CA PHE A 62 -3.17 -7.18 14.74
C PHE A 62 -2.40 -7.17 16.06
N ASN A 63 -3.05 -6.81 17.18
CA ASN A 63 -2.41 -6.56 18.47
C ASN A 63 -1.58 -7.75 18.99
N GLN A 64 -2.05 -8.98 18.83
CA GLN A 64 -1.31 -10.17 19.27
C GLN A 64 -0.05 -10.41 18.44
N ILE A 65 -0.09 -10.11 17.13
CA ILE A 65 1.07 -10.25 16.24
C ILE A 65 2.10 -9.18 16.59
N THR A 66 1.65 -7.97 16.90
CA THR A 66 2.52 -6.84 17.21
C THR A 66 3.24 -7.01 18.54
N LEU A 67 2.54 -7.39 19.59
CA LEU A 67 3.10 -7.58 20.94
C LEU A 67 4.09 -8.76 21.01
N ASN A 68 3.85 -9.82 20.25
CA ASN A 68 4.72 -10.99 20.26
C ASN A 68 6.01 -10.81 19.45
N ASN A 69 6.00 -9.92 18.46
CA ASN A 69 7.10 -9.75 17.52
C ASN A 69 7.99 -8.54 17.83
N PHE A 70 7.49 -7.56 18.61
CA PHE A 70 8.22 -6.34 18.96
C PHE A 70 8.19 -6.14 20.47
N GLY A 71 9.29 -6.47 21.14
CA GLY A 71 9.42 -6.30 22.60
C GLY A 71 9.50 -4.81 23.02
N TYR A 72 9.16 -4.54 24.27
CA TYR A 72 9.21 -3.18 24.88
C TYR A 72 10.61 -2.53 24.77
N HIS A 73 11.68 -3.34 24.76
CA HIS A 73 13.07 -2.86 24.57
C HIS A 73 13.33 -2.34 23.17
N GLU A 74 12.74 -2.94 22.13
CA GLU A 74 12.91 -2.49 20.74
C GLU A 74 12.28 -1.13 20.50
N ILE A 75 11.20 -0.79 21.23
CA ILE A 75 10.55 0.53 21.14
C ILE A 75 11.47 1.63 21.67
N ASN A 76 12.18 1.39 22.76
CA ASN A 76 13.15 2.34 23.31
C ASN A 76 14.39 2.48 22.42
N ASP A 77 14.84 1.42 21.77
CA ASP A 77 15.94 1.48 20.82
C ASP A 77 15.52 2.19 19.52
N LEU A 78 14.30 2.00 19.06
CA LEU A 78 13.73 2.76 17.94
C LEU A 78 13.66 4.25 18.23
N ARG A 79 13.34 4.67 19.48
CA ARG A 79 13.38 6.08 19.89
C ARG A 79 14.74 6.71 19.71
N LYS A 80 15.82 5.98 19.93
CA LYS A 80 17.20 6.49 19.86
C LYS A 80 17.73 6.60 18.43
N HIS A 81 17.23 5.77 17.51
CA HIS A 81 17.83 5.60 16.19
C HIS A 81 16.96 6.06 15.01
N GLU A 82 15.70 6.42 15.28
CA GLU A 82 14.79 6.83 14.22
C GLU A 82 14.52 8.36 14.26
N PRO A 83 14.96 9.13 13.25
CA PRO A 83 14.75 10.58 13.20
C PRO A 83 13.27 11.02 13.31
N TYR A 84 12.35 10.10 13.03
CA TYR A 84 10.91 10.34 13.17
C TYR A 84 10.47 10.47 14.63
N PHE A 85 11.23 9.92 15.57
CA PHE A 85 10.95 10.05 17.00
C PHE A 85 11.38 11.38 17.60
N GLU A 86 12.12 12.21 16.86
CA GLU A 86 12.34 13.59 17.28
C GLU A 86 11.02 14.31 17.60
N ALA A 87 9.97 14.01 16.80
CA ALA A 87 8.62 14.51 17.04
C ALA A 87 7.93 13.89 18.28
N TYR A 88 8.50 12.82 18.85
CA TYR A 88 7.96 12.08 19.99
C TYR A 88 8.87 12.09 21.22
N LYS A 89 9.99 12.83 21.16
CA LYS A 89 10.97 12.90 22.26
C LYS A 89 10.38 13.41 23.57
N ASP A 90 9.38 14.30 23.48
CA ASP A 90 8.72 14.92 24.63
C ASP A 90 7.52 14.14 25.16
N LEU A 91 7.19 12.99 24.56
CA LEU A 91 6.11 12.12 25.02
C LEU A 91 6.61 11.22 26.15
N SER A 92 5.70 10.92 27.07
CA SER A 92 5.90 9.83 28.04
C SER A 92 6.05 8.48 27.33
N ASP A 93 6.59 7.49 28.03
CA ASP A 93 6.80 6.15 27.47
C ASP A 93 5.46 5.51 27.03
N ASN A 94 4.39 5.72 27.76
CA ASN A 94 3.08 5.20 27.42
C ASN A 94 2.51 5.86 26.15
N GLU A 95 2.60 7.18 26.02
CA GLU A 95 2.10 7.89 24.84
C GLU A 95 2.89 7.53 23.58
N ALA A 96 4.20 7.36 23.71
CA ALA A 96 5.04 6.93 22.60
C ALA A 96 4.72 5.49 22.19
N PHE A 97 4.45 4.61 23.16
CA PHE A 97 4.04 3.23 22.93
C PHE A 97 2.70 3.16 22.16
N GLU A 98 1.67 3.89 22.59
CA GLU A 98 0.38 3.94 21.90
C GLU A 98 0.50 4.42 20.46
N LYS A 99 1.36 5.42 20.21
CA LYS A 99 1.62 5.90 18.83
C LYS A 99 2.35 4.87 17.99
N PHE A 100 3.32 4.18 18.57
CA PHE A 100 4.03 3.09 17.91
C PHE A 100 3.08 1.94 17.54
N GLU A 101 2.24 1.48 18.46
CA GLU A 101 1.24 0.45 18.21
C GLU A 101 0.32 0.86 17.05
N THR A 102 -0.14 2.12 17.04
CA THR A 102 -0.99 2.64 15.96
C THR A 102 -0.28 2.59 14.59
N LEU A 103 1.00 2.96 14.54
CA LEU A 103 1.78 2.93 13.30
C LEU A 103 2.00 1.49 12.83
N LEU A 104 2.37 0.62 13.75
CA LEU A 104 2.63 -0.78 13.49
C LEU A 104 1.36 -1.49 13.00
N TRP A 105 0.24 -1.26 13.66
CA TRP A 105 -1.07 -1.76 13.27
C TRP A 105 -1.45 -1.32 11.83
N ARG A 106 -1.24 -0.03 11.49
CA ARG A 106 -1.49 0.49 10.13
C ARG A 106 -0.60 -0.19 9.09
N SER A 107 0.65 -0.47 9.44
CA SER A 107 1.60 -1.13 8.54
C SER A 107 1.23 -2.60 8.31
N TYR A 108 0.85 -3.33 9.35
CA TYR A 108 0.32 -4.69 9.22
C TYR A 108 -0.95 -4.72 8.38
N SER A 109 -1.90 -3.82 8.64
CA SER A 109 -3.13 -3.67 7.85
C SER A 109 -2.84 -3.41 6.37
N ARG A 110 -1.85 -2.56 6.07
CA ARG A 110 -1.42 -2.25 4.69
C ARG A 110 -0.88 -3.49 3.98
N TRP A 111 0.05 -4.22 4.62
CA TRP A 111 0.69 -5.38 3.99
C TRP A 111 -0.22 -6.59 3.93
N TYR A 112 -1.08 -6.78 4.92
CA TYR A 112 -2.14 -7.80 4.87
C TYR A 112 -3.06 -7.58 3.65
N SER A 113 -3.54 -6.35 3.46
CA SER A 113 -4.39 -6.04 2.29
C SER A 113 -3.67 -6.30 0.97
N THR A 114 -2.38 -6.00 0.89
CA THR A 114 -1.57 -6.33 -0.29
C THR A 114 -1.51 -7.83 -0.52
N LYS A 115 -1.19 -8.61 0.53
CA LYS A 115 -1.11 -10.09 0.42
C LYS A 115 -2.44 -10.69 0.01
N MET A 116 -3.55 -10.26 0.62
CA MET A 116 -4.87 -10.81 0.32
C MET A 116 -5.30 -10.53 -1.12
N SER A 117 -5.14 -9.30 -1.62
CA SER A 117 -5.48 -8.99 -3.02
C SER A 117 -4.61 -9.76 -4.02
N ILE A 118 -3.32 -9.96 -3.71
CA ILE A 118 -2.43 -10.74 -4.58
C ILE A 118 -2.75 -12.25 -4.51
N ASN A 119 -3.18 -12.77 -3.37
CA ASN A 119 -3.61 -14.16 -3.27
C ASN A 119 -4.85 -14.44 -4.14
N LEU A 120 -5.85 -13.55 -4.13
CA LEU A 120 -7.01 -13.66 -5.03
C LEU A 120 -6.55 -13.74 -6.50
N LYS A 121 -5.62 -12.86 -6.89
CA LYS A 121 -5.03 -12.87 -8.24
C LYS A 121 -4.30 -14.19 -8.53
N LYS A 122 -3.50 -14.73 -7.59
CA LYS A 122 -2.77 -15.99 -7.73
C LYS A 122 -3.74 -17.17 -7.94
N GLU A 123 -4.80 -17.23 -7.14
CA GLU A 123 -5.83 -18.26 -7.24
C GLU A 123 -6.55 -18.20 -8.60
N TYR A 124 -6.85 -17.00 -9.07
CA TYR A 124 -7.46 -16.79 -10.38
C TYR A 124 -6.54 -17.21 -11.53
N GLU A 125 -5.25 -16.85 -11.49
CA GLU A 125 -4.25 -17.29 -12.47
C GLU A 125 -4.17 -18.81 -12.54
N LEU A 126 -4.07 -19.47 -11.39
CA LEU A 126 -4.01 -20.94 -11.31
C LEU A 126 -5.28 -21.60 -11.86
N SER A 127 -6.45 -21.10 -11.49
CA SER A 127 -7.74 -21.67 -11.88
C SER A 127 -8.03 -21.51 -13.37
N ASN A 128 -7.49 -20.45 -14.01
CA ASN A 128 -7.71 -20.16 -15.42
C ASN A 128 -6.52 -20.50 -16.33
N ASN A 129 -5.44 -21.04 -15.75
CA ASN A 129 -4.19 -21.35 -16.46
C ASN A 129 -3.65 -20.15 -17.26
N ILE A 130 -3.60 -18.98 -16.64
CA ILE A 130 -3.07 -17.73 -17.21
C ILE A 130 -1.97 -17.16 -16.32
N GLU A 131 -1.20 -16.22 -16.86
CA GLU A 131 -0.26 -15.40 -16.11
C GLU A 131 -0.36 -13.96 -16.60
N TYR A 132 -0.50 -13.00 -15.68
CA TYR A 132 -0.55 -11.58 -16.03
C TYR A 132 0.83 -11.06 -16.39
N ASP A 133 0.90 -10.32 -17.51
CA ASP A 133 2.12 -9.65 -17.97
C ASP A 133 2.64 -8.61 -16.98
N PHE A 134 1.73 -7.82 -16.42
CA PHE A 134 1.99 -6.84 -15.36
C PHE A 134 0.91 -6.91 -14.30
N VAL A 135 1.32 -6.75 -13.06
CA VAL A 135 0.44 -6.63 -11.90
C VAL A 135 0.75 -5.33 -11.18
N ILE A 136 -0.27 -4.53 -10.91
CA ILE A 136 -0.19 -3.30 -10.13
C ILE A 136 -0.79 -3.55 -8.76
N SER A 137 0.01 -3.44 -7.71
CA SER A 137 -0.46 -3.37 -6.33
C SER A 137 -0.62 -1.91 -5.93
N SER A 138 -1.84 -1.46 -5.69
CA SER A 138 -2.12 -0.06 -5.40
C SER A 138 -3.24 0.10 -4.37
N ARG A 139 -3.42 1.33 -3.87
CA ARG A 139 -4.49 1.68 -2.92
C ARG A 139 -5.71 2.22 -3.67
N LEU A 140 -6.88 2.04 -3.08
CA LEU A 140 -8.16 2.56 -3.61
C LEU A 140 -8.36 4.07 -3.41
N ASP A 141 -7.41 4.78 -2.81
CA ASP A 141 -7.46 6.22 -2.56
C ASP A 141 -6.37 6.99 -3.33
N ILE A 142 -5.93 6.46 -4.47
CA ILE A 142 -4.93 7.08 -5.34
C ILE A 142 -5.58 7.64 -6.60
N ALA A 143 -5.23 8.87 -6.96
CA ALA A 143 -5.44 9.42 -8.29
C ALA A 143 -4.21 9.10 -9.16
N LEU A 144 -4.35 8.19 -10.11
CA LEU A 144 -3.35 7.96 -11.16
C LEU A 144 -3.54 9.02 -12.25
N LEU A 145 -2.63 10.01 -12.31
CA LEU A 145 -2.77 11.18 -13.18
C LEU A 145 -2.15 10.97 -14.57
N LYS A 146 -1.32 9.94 -14.70
CA LYS A 146 -0.56 9.64 -15.93
C LYS A 146 -0.82 8.21 -16.39
N LYS A 147 -1.02 8.04 -17.69
CA LYS A 147 -1.07 6.72 -18.33
C LYS A 147 0.29 6.03 -18.24
N ILE A 148 0.30 4.78 -17.79
CA ILE A 148 1.48 3.92 -17.79
C ILE A 148 1.54 3.22 -19.16
N LYS A 149 2.66 3.30 -19.85
CA LYS A 149 2.88 2.66 -21.16
C LYS A 149 3.59 1.33 -20.95
N PHE A 150 2.85 0.28 -20.59
CA PHE A 150 3.41 -1.04 -20.29
C PHE A 150 4.20 -1.65 -21.44
N GLU A 151 3.81 -1.38 -22.67
CA GLU A 151 4.50 -1.82 -23.88
C GLU A 151 5.95 -1.33 -24.00
N LYS A 152 6.33 -0.33 -23.17
CA LYS A 152 7.70 0.22 -23.10
C LYS A 152 8.47 -0.22 -21.87
N LEU A 153 7.90 -1.05 -21.03
CA LEU A 153 8.49 -1.45 -19.78
C LEU A 153 9.12 -2.84 -19.88
N ASP A 154 10.18 -3.02 -19.14
CA ASP A 154 10.83 -4.30 -18.96
C ASP A 154 10.11 -5.10 -17.88
N LYS A 155 9.47 -6.21 -18.24
CA LYS A 155 8.71 -7.08 -17.34
C LYS A 155 9.57 -7.68 -16.21
N SER A 156 10.88 -7.77 -16.39
CA SER A 156 11.80 -8.31 -15.37
C SER A 156 12.13 -7.32 -14.25
N LYS A 157 11.66 -6.08 -14.35
CA LYS A 157 11.96 -5.02 -13.39
C LYS A 157 10.83 -4.74 -12.43
N PHE A 158 11.20 -4.30 -11.22
CA PHE A 158 10.27 -3.79 -10.22
C PHE A 158 10.16 -2.27 -10.30
N TYR A 159 8.95 -1.75 -10.27
CA TYR A 159 8.65 -0.33 -10.41
C TYR A 159 7.96 0.20 -9.16
N ALA A 160 8.51 1.29 -8.63
CA ALA A 160 7.98 2.03 -7.49
C ALA A 160 8.46 3.48 -7.53
N SER A 161 8.00 4.32 -6.61
CA SER A 161 8.44 5.70 -6.49
C SER A 161 9.21 5.93 -5.20
N PHE A 162 10.30 6.69 -5.29
CA PHE A 162 11.06 7.13 -4.12
C PHE A 162 10.40 8.34 -3.45
N LYS A 163 10.57 8.43 -2.14
CA LYS A 163 10.29 9.65 -1.38
C LYS A 163 11.43 10.64 -1.58
N HIS A 164 11.19 11.67 -2.38
CA HIS A 164 12.15 12.75 -2.61
C HIS A 164 11.92 13.92 -1.66
N GLY A 165 12.99 14.65 -1.32
CA GLY A 165 12.91 15.96 -0.69
C GLY A 165 13.09 16.02 0.83
N ARG A 166 13.56 14.94 1.47
CA ARG A 166 14.04 14.94 2.86
C ARG A 166 15.30 14.08 2.95
N THR A 167 16.40 14.62 3.41
CA THR A 167 17.75 14.02 3.39
C THR A 167 17.82 12.61 3.96
N ASP A 168 17.02 12.28 4.99
CA ASP A 168 17.02 10.97 5.64
C ASP A 168 15.99 10.01 5.03
N PHE A 169 15.09 10.50 4.17
CA PHE A 169 14.01 9.72 3.55
C PHE A 169 14.18 9.53 2.05
N ASP A 170 15.18 10.11 1.42
CA ASP A 170 15.40 10.07 -0.03
C ASP A 170 15.58 8.66 -0.60
N LYS A 171 15.79 7.68 0.27
CA LYS A 171 15.93 6.27 -0.10
C LYS A 171 14.72 5.40 0.24
N ALA A 172 13.74 5.92 0.97
CA ALA A 172 12.50 5.20 1.28
C ALA A 172 11.56 5.21 0.06
N LEU A 173 10.69 4.20 -0.04
CA LEU A 173 9.70 4.12 -1.10
C LEU A 173 8.36 4.68 -0.63
N PHE A 174 7.55 5.22 -1.55
CA PHE A 174 6.14 5.38 -1.27
C PHE A 174 5.45 4.01 -1.28
N ASP A 175 4.68 3.70 -0.24
CA ASP A 175 3.89 2.47 -0.10
C ASP A 175 2.54 2.54 -0.83
N LEU A 176 2.46 3.30 -1.91
CA LEU A 176 1.22 3.67 -2.57
C LEU A 176 0.94 2.85 -3.83
N ILE A 177 1.94 2.66 -4.68
CA ILE A 177 1.83 1.95 -5.95
C ILE A 177 3.12 1.19 -6.26
N PHE A 178 2.98 -0.10 -6.55
CA PHE A 178 4.04 -1.01 -6.96
C PHE A 178 3.59 -1.80 -8.17
N PHE A 179 4.48 -2.07 -9.11
CA PHE A 179 4.13 -2.94 -10.23
C PHE A 179 5.36 -3.64 -10.83
N SER A 180 5.11 -4.83 -11.33
CA SER A 180 6.07 -5.70 -12.01
C SER A 180 5.31 -6.81 -12.73
N ASN A 181 6.00 -7.85 -13.23
CA ASN A 181 5.33 -9.07 -13.68
C ASN A 181 4.66 -9.82 -12.52
N SER A 182 3.82 -10.79 -12.84
CA SER A 182 3.05 -11.55 -11.86
C SER A 182 3.93 -12.23 -10.82
N LYS A 183 5.01 -12.91 -11.24
CA LYS A 183 5.90 -13.65 -10.34
C LYS A 183 6.55 -12.73 -9.30
N ILE A 184 7.12 -11.62 -9.74
CA ILE A 184 7.81 -10.68 -8.84
C ILE A 184 6.83 -10.04 -7.85
N ILE A 185 5.61 -9.70 -8.28
CA ILE A 185 4.60 -9.16 -7.36
C ILE A 185 4.11 -10.22 -6.36
N ASN A 186 4.04 -11.49 -6.77
CA ASN A 186 3.75 -12.58 -5.85
C ASN A 186 4.81 -12.70 -4.75
N GLU A 187 6.09 -12.65 -5.12
CA GLU A 187 7.20 -12.66 -4.16
C GLU A 187 7.18 -11.40 -3.26
N PHE A 188 6.91 -10.24 -3.83
CA PHE A 188 6.79 -8.99 -3.07
C PHE A 188 5.64 -9.03 -2.05
N SER A 189 4.53 -9.71 -2.33
CA SER A 189 3.40 -9.81 -1.39
C SER A 189 3.73 -10.56 -0.10
N GLU A 190 4.81 -11.37 -0.08
CA GLU A 190 5.31 -12.06 1.12
C GLU A 190 5.92 -11.10 2.17
N ILE A 191 5.98 -9.80 1.86
CA ILE A 191 6.35 -8.76 2.84
C ILE A 191 5.52 -8.85 4.11
N PHE A 192 4.22 -9.21 4.03
CA PHE A 192 3.35 -9.36 5.20
C PHE A 192 3.89 -10.40 6.18
N ASP A 193 4.28 -11.59 5.70
CA ASP A 193 4.74 -12.69 6.55
C ASP A 193 6.12 -12.41 7.17
N ARG A 194 6.90 -11.56 6.52
CA ARG A 194 8.25 -11.19 6.93
C ARG A 194 8.32 -9.83 7.59
N PHE A 195 7.20 -9.12 7.73
CA PHE A 195 7.16 -7.72 8.16
C PHE A 195 7.83 -7.50 9.52
N HIS A 196 7.74 -8.47 10.43
CA HIS A 196 8.42 -8.45 11.73
C HIS A 196 9.97 -8.39 11.66
N LYS A 197 10.56 -8.58 10.47
CA LYS A 197 12.02 -8.50 10.21
C LYS A 197 12.44 -7.15 9.64
N TYR A 198 11.50 -6.26 9.39
CA TYR A 198 11.73 -5.00 8.71
C TYR A 198 11.35 -3.81 9.60
N SER A 199 11.72 -2.62 9.14
CA SER A 199 11.24 -1.39 9.75
C SER A 199 9.72 -1.40 9.90
N PHE A 200 9.22 -0.92 11.04
CA PHE A 200 7.78 -0.78 11.27
C PHE A 200 7.10 0.22 10.33
N ARG A 201 7.86 1.02 9.60
CA ARG A 201 7.35 1.97 8.60
C ARG A 201 7.13 1.26 7.27
N PRO A 202 5.93 1.33 6.68
CA PRO A 202 5.64 0.62 5.44
C PRO A 202 6.57 1.05 4.29
N THR A 203 7.00 2.31 4.27
CA THR A 203 7.88 2.87 3.24
C THR A 203 9.30 2.29 3.28
N TRP A 204 9.86 2.05 4.48
CA TRP A 204 11.15 1.42 4.67
C TRP A 204 11.05 -0.10 4.54
N ALA A 205 10.03 -0.72 5.14
CA ALA A 205 9.79 -2.15 5.02
C ALA A 205 9.70 -2.60 3.55
N ALA A 206 9.04 -1.82 2.70
CA ALA A 206 8.99 -2.10 1.26
C ALA A 206 10.40 -2.14 0.64
N LYS A 207 11.24 -1.16 0.99
CA LYS A 207 12.61 -1.10 0.49
C LYS A 207 13.45 -2.28 0.99
N GLU A 208 13.44 -2.54 2.29
CA GLU A 208 14.18 -3.65 2.92
C GLU A 208 13.75 -5.01 2.37
N HIS A 209 12.44 -5.17 2.10
CA HIS A 209 11.93 -6.39 1.47
C HIS A 209 12.43 -6.55 0.02
N LEU A 210 12.50 -5.48 -0.76
CA LEU A 210 13.07 -5.53 -2.11
C LEU A 210 14.57 -5.81 -2.09
N GLU A 211 15.31 -5.29 -1.12
CA GLU A 211 16.72 -5.62 -0.91
C GLU A 211 16.89 -7.10 -0.56
N PHE A 212 16.03 -7.65 0.31
CA PHE A 212 15.99 -9.09 0.60
C PHE A 212 15.73 -9.94 -0.65
N LEU A 213 14.82 -9.50 -1.53
CA LEU A 213 14.53 -10.16 -2.81
C LEU A 213 15.59 -9.90 -3.89
N ASN A 214 16.63 -9.12 -3.58
CA ASN A 214 17.67 -8.67 -4.53
C ASN A 214 17.08 -7.95 -5.76
N LEU A 215 16.02 -7.18 -5.56
CA LEU A 215 15.33 -6.42 -6.60
C LEU A 215 15.72 -4.95 -6.56
N LYS A 216 16.04 -4.40 -7.74
CA LYS A 216 16.29 -2.97 -7.90
C LYS A 216 15.00 -2.24 -8.30
N VAL A 217 14.77 -1.10 -7.66
CA VAL A 217 13.63 -0.22 -7.99
C VAL A 217 13.94 0.61 -9.23
N ASN A 218 12.95 0.65 -10.13
CA ASN A 218 12.93 1.52 -11.29
C ASN A 218 11.82 2.54 -11.12
N GLU A 219 12.16 3.82 -11.05
CA GLU A 219 11.19 4.89 -10.89
C GLU A 219 10.76 5.45 -12.24
N ILE A 220 9.48 5.30 -12.58
CA ILE A 220 8.86 5.89 -13.78
C ILE A 220 7.66 6.77 -13.48
N LEU A 221 7.17 6.71 -12.25
CA LEU A 221 6.10 7.56 -11.74
C LEU A 221 6.62 8.38 -10.56
N LYS A 222 6.30 9.67 -10.55
CA LYS A 222 6.67 10.59 -9.47
C LYS A 222 5.42 11.00 -8.71
N TYR A 223 5.49 10.89 -7.37
CA TYR A 223 4.42 11.37 -6.49
C TYR A 223 4.16 12.87 -6.72
N GLU A 224 2.93 13.31 -6.53
CA GLU A 224 2.36 14.64 -6.81
C GLU A 224 2.28 14.99 -8.30
N LYS A 225 3.16 14.49 -9.15
CA LYS A 225 3.18 14.76 -10.59
C LYS A 225 2.37 13.75 -11.39
N ASP A 226 2.68 12.47 -11.23
CA ASP A 226 2.15 11.39 -12.06
C ASP A 226 1.05 10.59 -11.33
N TYR A 227 1.02 10.66 -10.01
CA TYR A 227 -0.05 10.15 -9.16
C TYR A 227 -0.03 10.87 -7.80
N LYS A 228 -1.15 10.83 -7.08
CA LYS A 228 -1.24 11.41 -5.73
C LYS A 228 -2.26 10.68 -4.87
N LEU A 229 -2.10 10.82 -3.56
CA LEU A 229 -3.05 10.34 -2.58
C LEU A 229 -4.22 11.32 -2.50
N LEU A 230 -5.44 10.82 -2.68
CA LEU A 230 -6.65 11.58 -2.48
C LEU A 230 -6.88 11.76 -0.97
N ARG A 231 -6.94 13.03 -0.52
CA ARG A 231 -7.29 13.39 0.84
C ARG A 231 -8.67 14.03 0.82
N TRP A 232 -9.51 13.71 1.78
CA TRP A 232 -10.89 14.20 1.84
C TRP A 232 -11.00 15.74 1.95
N ASN A 233 -10.00 16.41 2.50
CA ASN A 233 -9.93 17.88 2.62
C ASN A 233 -9.46 18.59 1.35
N GLN A 234 -9.10 17.85 0.32
CA GLN A 234 -8.82 18.40 -1.00
C GLN A 234 -10.10 18.24 -1.82
N ASN A 235 -10.84 19.34 -2.04
CA ASN A 235 -12.03 19.36 -2.88
C ASN A 235 -11.68 19.03 -4.34
N TYR A 236 -11.37 17.75 -4.60
CA TYR A 236 -11.37 17.21 -5.94
C TYR A 236 -12.82 16.85 -6.30
N LEU A 237 -13.66 17.89 -6.37
CA LEU A 237 -14.89 17.78 -7.11
C LEU A 237 -14.47 17.51 -8.56
N LEU A 238 -14.93 16.40 -9.09
CA LEU A 238 -14.97 16.20 -10.52
C LEU A 238 -15.75 17.41 -11.07
N SER A 239 -15.05 18.40 -11.65
CA SER A 239 -15.68 19.33 -12.54
C SER A 239 -16.15 18.48 -13.72
N ASP A 240 -17.45 18.42 -13.89
CA ASP A 240 -18.14 17.73 -14.98
C ASP A 240 -17.57 18.12 -16.34
#